data_5d0cce8ed62485ddcef5db105d239743
#
_entry.id   5d0cce8ed62485ddcef5db105d239743
#
_cell.length_a   1.000
_cell.length_b   1.000
_cell.length_c   1.000
_cell.angle_alpha   90.00
_cell.angle_beta   90.00
_cell.angle_gamma   90.00
#
_symmetry.space_group_name_H-M   'P 1'
#
loop_
_entity.id
_entity.type
_entity.pdbx_description
1 polymer ?
#
loop_
_entity_poly.entity_id
_entity_poly.type
_entity_poly.pdbx_seq_one_letter_code
_entity_poly.pdbx_strand_id
1 'polypeptide(L)'
;MDKTTGKIIIDGNAAAALGCMFAGVTMVSWYPITPSSSLPESLIEYMKRFRIGADGKATFAIVQAEDELAAIGMVVGAGWVGARSMTATAGPGISLMAEFAGLSYYAEVPGVIWDIQRVGPSTGLPTRTSQGDILSAAFLSHGDTKHILLIPCSVAECFSLAQDAFNLAEQFQTLVFVMSD
;
A
#
# COMPACT_ATOMS: atom_id res chain seq x y z
N MET A 1 -35.60 -15.26 5.32
CA MET A 1 -34.91 -14.50 6.39
C MET A 1 -33.84 -13.64 5.72
N ASP A 2 -33.86 -12.34 5.97
CA ASP A 2 -32.82 -11.43 5.52
C ASP A 2 -31.53 -11.74 6.30
N LYS A 3 -30.47 -12.16 5.60
CA LYS A 3 -29.14 -12.45 6.15
C LYS A 3 -28.15 -11.30 5.96
N THR A 4 -28.63 -10.16 5.44
CA THR A 4 -27.78 -9.01 5.10
C THR A 4 -27.82 -7.89 6.13
N THR A 5 -28.75 -7.95 7.10
CA THR A 5 -28.84 -6.97 8.17
C THR A 5 -27.51 -6.85 8.92
N GLY A 6 -26.98 -5.62 9.02
CA GLY A 6 -25.70 -5.33 9.66
C GLY A 6 -24.45 -5.70 8.81
N LYS A 7 -24.63 -6.04 7.54
CA LYS A 7 -23.53 -6.31 6.62
C LYS A 7 -23.44 -5.21 5.55
N ILE A 8 -22.25 -4.99 5.04
CA ILE A 8 -21.97 -4.13 3.89
C ILE A 8 -21.37 -4.97 2.75
N ILE A 9 -21.54 -4.51 1.52
CA ILE A 9 -20.83 -5.04 0.36
C ILE A 9 -19.64 -4.11 0.11
N ILE A 10 -18.44 -4.66 0.11
CA ILE A 10 -17.20 -3.93 -0.11
C ILE A 10 -16.20 -4.87 -0.78
N ASP A 11 -15.39 -4.38 -1.71
CA ASP A 11 -14.28 -5.13 -2.29
C ASP A 11 -13.00 -5.02 -1.45
N GLY A 12 -11.99 -5.83 -1.77
CA GLY A 12 -10.73 -5.91 -1.04
C GLY A 12 -9.96 -4.59 -1.04
N ASN A 13 -9.86 -3.90 -2.18
CA ASN A 13 -9.14 -2.64 -2.30
C ASN A 13 -9.81 -1.51 -1.50
N ALA A 14 -11.14 -1.43 -1.53
CA ALA A 14 -11.88 -0.46 -0.74
C ALA A 14 -11.79 -0.76 0.77
N ALA A 15 -11.80 -2.03 1.17
CA ALA A 15 -11.58 -2.44 2.56
C ALA A 15 -10.15 -2.13 3.03
N ALA A 16 -9.16 -2.37 2.20
CA ALA A 16 -7.76 -2.00 2.44
C ALA A 16 -7.61 -0.48 2.61
N ALA A 17 -8.20 0.30 1.71
CA ALA A 17 -8.21 1.76 1.80
C ALA A 17 -8.83 2.27 3.13
N LEU A 18 -9.95 1.66 3.53
CA LEU A 18 -10.58 1.97 4.81
C LEU A 18 -9.65 1.62 5.99
N GLY A 19 -9.01 0.45 5.94
CA GLY A 19 -8.02 0.03 6.94
C GLY A 19 -6.83 0.98 7.03
N CYS A 20 -6.28 1.42 5.90
CA CYS A 20 -5.20 2.42 5.84
C CYS A 20 -5.62 3.76 6.46
N MET A 21 -6.85 4.21 6.19
CA MET A 21 -7.38 5.43 6.82
C MET A 21 -7.48 5.28 8.34
N PHE A 22 -8.00 4.14 8.84
CA PHE A 22 -8.08 3.84 10.28
C PHE A 22 -6.71 3.67 10.92
N ALA A 23 -5.73 3.17 10.17
CA ALA A 23 -4.32 3.12 10.60
C ALA A 23 -3.69 4.50 10.76
N GLY A 24 -4.36 5.56 10.32
CA GLY A 24 -3.86 6.92 10.46
C GLY A 24 -2.84 7.32 9.39
N VAL A 25 -2.90 6.73 8.20
CA VAL A 25 -2.05 7.15 7.07
C VAL A 25 -2.23 8.64 6.82
N THR A 26 -1.11 9.35 6.61
CA THR A 26 -1.09 10.80 6.36
C THR A 26 -0.49 11.17 5.01
N MET A 27 0.34 10.30 4.44
CA MET A 27 0.93 10.51 3.11
C MET A 27 0.69 9.29 2.23
N VAL A 28 0.11 9.54 1.07
CA VAL A 28 -0.08 8.53 0.01
C VAL A 28 0.53 9.06 -1.27
N SER A 29 1.47 8.33 -1.84
CA SER A 29 2.00 8.62 -3.16
C SER A 29 1.86 7.39 -4.03
N TRP A 30 1.28 7.53 -5.24
CA TRP A 30 0.95 6.40 -6.07
C TRP A 30 1.03 6.74 -7.56
N TYR A 31 1.16 5.74 -8.39
CA TYR A 31 1.06 5.83 -9.83
C TYR A 31 0.01 4.83 -10.35
N PRO A 32 -0.88 5.24 -11.26
CA PRO A 32 -1.98 4.40 -11.73
C PRO A 32 -1.49 3.13 -12.41
N ILE A 33 -1.89 1.97 -11.89
CA ILE A 33 -1.64 0.67 -12.49
C ILE A 33 -2.77 -0.30 -12.10
N THR A 34 -3.33 -1.01 -13.09
CA THR A 34 -4.34 -2.05 -12.85
C THR A 34 -3.72 -3.29 -12.20
N PRO A 35 -4.32 -3.88 -11.13
CA PRO A 35 -5.61 -3.53 -10.51
C PRO A 35 -5.51 -2.63 -9.26
N SER A 36 -4.35 -2.07 -8.95
CA SER A 36 -4.12 -1.35 -7.69
C SER A 36 -4.80 0.02 -7.59
N SER A 37 -5.11 0.66 -8.71
CA SER A 37 -5.61 2.06 -8.74
C SER A 37 -6.86 2.30 -7.89
N SER A 38 -7.75 1.33 -7.79
CA SER A 38 -8.99 1.47 -7.01
C SER A 38 -8.74 1.59 -5.50
N LEU A 39 -7.59 1.11 -4.98
CA LEU A 39 -7.23 1.28 -3.57
C LEU A 39 -6.97 2.76 -3.23
N PRO A 40 -5.99 3.45 -3.86
CA PRO A 40 -5.78 4.88 -3.58
C PRO A 40 -6.98 5.75 -3.99
N GLU A 41 -7.74 5.41 -5.02
CA GLU A 41 -8.97 6.12 -5.39
C GLU A 41 -10.02 6.05 -4.27
N SER A 42 -10.29 4.86 -3.72
CA SER A 42 -11.17 4.69 -2.55
C SER A 42 -10.64 5.43 -1.32
N LEU A 43 -9.32 5.39 -1.11
CA LEU A 43 -8.69 6.08 0.00
C LEU A 43 -8.85 7.61 -0.11
N ILE A 44 -8.73 8.18 -1.32
CA ILE A 44 -8.98 9.61 -1.58
C ILE A 44 -10.40 9.99 -1.16
N GLU A 45 -11.39 9.19 -1.51
CA GLU A 45 -12.79 9.44 -1.14
C GLU A 45 -12.99 9.39 0.38
N TYR A 46 -12.46 8.37 1.05
CA TYR A 46 -12.55 8.26 2.51
C TYR A 46 -11.83 9.40 3.22
N MET A 47 -10.63 9.75 2.79
CA MET A 47 -9.85 10.83 3.39
C MET A 47 -10.54 12.19 3.24
N LYS A 48 -11.07 12.50 2.07
CA LYS A 48 -11.86 13.73 1.84
C LYS A 48 -13.10 13.78 2.72
N ARG A 49 -13.74 12.65 2.98
CA ARG A 49 -14.97 12.56 3.78
C ARG A 49 -14.70 12.65 5.29
N PHE A 50 -13.62 12.06 5.77
CA PHE A 50 -13.41 11.81 7.20
C PHE A 50 -12.18 12.47 7.80
N ARG A 51 -11.27 13.02 6.98
CA ARG A 51 -10.00 13.57 7.44
C ARG A 51 -9.80 15.06 7.11
N ILE A 52 -10.90 15.76 6.80
CA ILE A 52 -10.91 17.23 6.73
C ILE A 52 -11.29 17.76 8.10
N GLY A 53 -10.48 18.65 8.65
CA GLY A 53 -10.72 19.27 9.95
C GLY A 53 -11.89 20.25 9.91
N ALA A 54 -12.38 20.64 11.08
CA ALA A 54 -13.45 21.64 11.20
C ALA A 54 -13.07 23.02 10.62
N ASP A 55 -11.78 23.30 10.50
CA ASP A 55 -11.21 24.49 9.86
C ASP A 55 -11.09 24.36 8.32
N GLY A 56 -11.57 23.27 7.75
CA GLY A 56 -11.51 22.96 6.32
C GLY A 56 -10.14 22.46 5.84
N LYS A 57 -9.17 22.24 6.73
CA LYS A 57 -7.84 21.76 6.35
C LYS A 57 -7.77 20.25 6.32
N ALA A 58 -7.08 19.72 5.30
CA ALA A 58 -6.75 18.30 5.22
C ALA A 58 -5.64 17.94 6.22
N THR A 59 -5.81 16.79 6.90
CA THR A 59 -4.78 16.21 7.77
C THR A 59 -3.97 15.14 7.03
N PHE A 60 -3.95 15.20 5.70
CA PHE A 60 -3.31 14.22 4.82
C PHE A 60 -2.84 14.87 3.53
N ALA A 61 -1.93 14.20 2.83
CA ALA A 61 -1.52 14.49 1.46
C ALA A 61 -1.65 13.24 0.59
N ILE A 62 -2.26 13.37 -0.58
CA ILE A 62 -2.32 12.30 -1.58
C ILE A 62 -1.79 12.85 -2.89
N VAL A 63 -0.75 12.23 -3.42
CA VAL A 63 -0.03 12.67 -4.62
C VAL A 63 -0.05 11.55 -5.66
N GLN A 64 -0.58 11.83 -6.84
CA GLN A 64 -0.33 11.00 -8.01
C GLN A 64 1.05 11.38 -8.56
N ALA A 65 1.99 10.46 -8.48
CA ALA A 65 3.36 10.64 -8.94
C ALA A 65 3.48 10.47 -10.46
N GLU A 66 4.63 10.80 -11.01
CA GLU A 66 4.93 10.64 -12.44
C GLU A 66 5.21 9.18 -12.82
N ASP A 67 5.74 8.40 -11.87
CA ASP A 67 6.02 6.97 -12.00
C ASP A 67 6.13 6.30 -10.62
N GLU A 68 6.38 5.00 -10.62
CA GLU A 68 6.54 4.21 -9.39
C GLU A 68 7.81 4.57 -8.62
N LEU A 69 8.89 5.00 -9.30
CA LEU A 69 10.12 5.44 -8.62
C LEU A 69 9.85 6.71 -7.82
N ALA A 70 9.18 7.69 -8.43
CA ALA A 70 8.78 8.92 -7.74
C ALA A 70 7.81 8.61 -6.58
N ALA A 71 6.85 7.69 -6.80
CA ALA A 71 5.89 7.30 -5.77
C ALA A 71 6.59 6.75 -4.52
N ILE A 72 7.46 5.75 -4.65
CA ILE A 72 8.17 5.17 -3.52
C ILE A 72 9.17 6.15 -2.90
N GLY A 73 9.82 6.98 -3.70
CA GLY A 73 10.72 8.04 -3.19
C GLY A 73 10.02 9.02 -2.26
N MET A 74 8.76 9.42 -2.60
CA MET A 74 7.93 10.26 -1.73
C MET A 74 7.50 9.52 -0.45
N VAL A 75 7.18 8.22 -0.54
CA VAL A 75 6.85 7.40 0.63
C VAL A 75 8.02 7.32 1.59
N VAL A 76 9.22 7.03 1.10
CA VAL A 76 10.44 6.96 1.92
C VAL A 76 10.77 8.33 2.51
N GLY A 77 10.69 9.41 1.71
CA GLY A 77 10.91 10.76 2.22
C GLY A 77 9.92 11.18 3.32
N ALA A 78 8.65 10.80 3.18
CA ALA A 78 7.63 11.06 4.20
C ALA A 78 7.84 10.20 5.47
N GLY A 79 8.17 8.92 5.31
CA GLY A 79 8.54 8.03 6.42
C GLY A 79 9.75 8.53 7.19
N TRP A 80 10.76 9.10 6.50
CA TRP A 80 11.94 9.69 7.10
C TRP A 80 11.62 10.78 8.13
N VAL A 81 10.57 11.56 7.88
CA VAL A 81 10.13 12.62 8.81
C VAL A 81 8.99 12.18 9.73
N GLY A 82 8.71 10.89 9.82
CA GLY A 82 7.76 10.30 10.77
C GLY A 82 6.31 10.25 10.31
N ALA A 83 6.02 10.44 9.02
CA ALA A 83 4.67 10.27 8.51
C ALA A 83 4.35 8.78 8.30
N ARG A 84 3.12 8.34 8.62
CA ARG A 84 2.58 7.08 8.11
C ARG A 84 2.33 7.23 6.61
N SER A 85 3.17 6.59 5.82
CA SER A 85 3.20 6.75 4.36
C SER A 85 3.01 5.43 3.63
N MET A 86 2.38 5.49 2.45
CA MET A 86 2.16 4.31 1.63
C MET A 86 2.13 4.60 0.14
N THR A 87 2.32 3.53 -0.62
CA THR A 87 1.99 3.44 -2.05
C THR A 87 1.18 2.18 -2.33
N ALA A 88 0.53 2.14 -3.51
CA ALA A 88 -0.10 0.94 -4.03
C ALA A 88 0.31 0.76 -5.49
N THR A 89 0.66 -0.48 -5.84
CA THR A 89 1.14 -0.85 -7.16
C THR A 89 0.82 -2.31 -7.49
N ALA A 90 1.40 -2.83 -8.57
CA ALA A 90 1.39 -4.23 -8.97
C ALA A 90 2.81 -4.66 -9.34
N GLY A 91 3.03 -5.92 -9.64
CA GLY A 91 4.35 -6.51 -9.90
C GLY A 91 5.33 -5.68 -10.74
N PRO A 92 4.95 -5.06 -11.88
CA PRO A 92 5.85 -4.19 -12.64
C PRO A 92 6.39 -3.01 -11.83
N GLY A 93 5.52 -2.37 -11.03
CA GLY A 93 5.93 -1.27 -10.14
C GLY A 93 6.84 -1.74 -9.00
N ILE A 94 6.59 -2.94 -8.43
CA ILE A 94 7.50 -3.55 -7.44
C ILE A 94 8.92 -3.64 -8.01
N SER A 95 9.06 -4.08 -9.25
CA SER A 95 10.38 -4.16 -9.91
C SER A 95 11.07 -2.79 -10.02
N LEU A 96 10.32 -1.73 -10.32
CA LEU A 96 10.86 -0.36 -10.41
C LEU A 96 11.20 0.24 -9.04
N MET A 97 10.54 -0.19 -7.98
CA MET A 97 10.73 0.33 -6.62
C MET A 97 11.97 -0.24 -5.91
N ALA A 98 12.67 -1.20 -6.51
CA ALA A 98 13.74 -1.97 -5.87
C ALA A 98 14.81 -1.12 -5.18
N GLU A 99 15.29 -0.04 -5.81
CA GLU A 99 16.35 0.80 -5.25
C GLU A 99 15.88 1.56 -3.99
N PHE A 100 14.71 2.20 -4.05
CA PHE A 100 14.17 2.89 -2.87
C PHE A 100 13.74 1.93 -1.76
N ALA A 101 13.31 0.71 -2.10
CA ALA A 101 13.04 -0.32 -1.09
C ALA A 101 14.33 -0.70 -0.35
N GLY A 102 15.44 -0.84 -1.07
CA GLY A 102 16.77 -1.04 -0.49
C GLY A 102 17.23 0.13 0.37
N LEU A 103 17.02 1.36 -0.09
CA LEU A 103 17.33 2.56 0.71
C LEU A 103 16.53 2.59 2.01
N SER A 104 15.22 2.34 1.95
CA SER A 104 14.37 2.29 3.14
C SER A 104 14.85 1.22 4.13
N TYR A 105 15.19 0.04 3.64
CA TYR A 105 15.74 -1.06 4.46
C TYR A 105 17.06 -0.67 5.13
N TYR A 106 18.00 -0.07 4.37
CA TYR A 106 19.30 0.32 4.86
C TYR A 106 19.24 1.49 5.85
N ALA A 107 18.33 2.45 5.60
CA ALA A 107 18.18 3.66 6.41
C ALA A 107 17.17 3.51 7.56
N GLU A 108 16.59 2.32 7.72
CA GLU A 108 15.58 2.02 8.75
C GLU A 108 14.37 2.98 8.69
N VAL A 109 13.83 3.19 7.49
CA VAL A 109 12.69 4.09 7.25
C VAL A 109 11.40 3.30 7.09
N PRO A 110 10.34 3.56 7.89
CA PRO A 110 9.08 2.85 7.80
C PRO A 110 8.24 3.31 6.59
N GLY A 111 7.47 2.39 6.03
CA GLY A 111 6.50 2.65 4.98
C GLY A 111 5.72 1.39 4.60
N VAL A 112 4.63 1.55 3.86
CA VAL A 112 3.80 0.42 3.44
C VAL A 112 3.65 0.42 1.92
N ILE A 113 3.85 -0.74 1.32
CA ILE A 113 3.60 -0.98 -0.11
C ILE A 113 2.48 -2.01 -0.24
N TRP A 114 1.39 -1.63 -0.89
CA TRP A 114 0.37 -2.55 -1.35
C TRP A 114 0.74 -3.06 -2.74
N ASP A 115 0.99 -4.34 -2.85
CA ASP A 115 1.14 -5.05 -4.12
C ASP A 115 -0.15 -5.78 -4.44
N ILE A 116 -0.94 -5.20 -5.36
CA ILE A 116 -2.15 -5.84 -5.86
C ILE A 116 -1.74 -6.69 -7.05
N GLN A 117 -1.58 -7.98 -6.79
CA GLN A 117 -0.86 -8.92 -7.62
C GLN A 117 -1.54 -9.19 -8.96
N ARG A 118 -0.75 -9.31 -10.00
CA ARG A 118 -1.23 -9.67 -11.35
C ARG A 118 -0.22 -10.56 -12.06
N VAL A 119 -0.69 -11.21 -13.14
CA VAL A 119 0.15 -12.10 -13.95
C VAL A 119 1.32 -11.34 -14.57
N GLY A 120 2.53 -11.82 -14.31
CA GLY A 120 3.79 -11.44 -14.93
C GLY A 120 4.29 -12.54 -15.88
N PRO A 121 5.56 -12.44 -16.39
CA PRO A 121 6.51 -11.35 -16.11
C PRO A 121 6.27 -10.07 -16.93
N SER A 122 7.06 -9.03 -16.63
CA SER A 122 6.96 -7.69 -17.24
C SER A 122 5.57 -7.07 -17.06
N THR A 123 5.04 -6.37 -18.06
CA THR A 123 3.68 -5.80 -18.01
C THR A 123 2.61 -6.86 -17.76
N GLY A 124 2.83 -8.08 -18.21
CA GLY A 124 1.96 -9.23 -17.96
C GLY A 124 0.53 -9.06 -18.45
N LEU A 125 -0.42 -9.56 -17.65
CA LEU A 125 -1.84 -9.49 -17.92
C LEU A 125 -2.56 -8.70 -16.82
N PRO A 126 -2.84 -7.40 -17.01
CA PRO A 126 -3.31 -6.49 -15.95
C PRO A 126 -4.59 -6.94 -15.24
N THR A 127 -5.46 -7.70 -15.92
CA THR A 127 -6.75 -8.16 -15.38
C THR A 127 -6.76 -9.64 -14.99
N ARG A 128 -5.58 -10.22 -14.80
CA ARG A 128 -5.43 -11.63 -14.40
C ARG A 128 -4.58 -11.71 -13.14
N THR A 129 -5.09 -12.39 -12.14
CA THR A 129 -4.45 -12.60 -10.86
C THR A 129 -3.36 -13.68 -10.95
N SER A 130 -2.23 -13.44 -10.30
CA SER A 130 -1.18 -14.44 -10.07
C SER A 130 -0.28 -13.99 -8.93
N GLN A 131 0.16 -14.91 -8.10
CA GLN A 131 1.10 -14.66 -7.00
C GLN A 131 2.55 -14.96 -7.43
N GLY A 132 2.99 -14.35 -8.53
CA GLY A 132 4.32 -14.58 -9.10
C GLY A 132 5.46 -13.77 -8.48
N ASP A 133 5.17 -12.79 -7.64
CA ASP A 133 6.09 -11.78 -7.14
C ASP A 133 6.41 -11.90 -5.62
N ILE A 134 5.90 -12.92 -4.94
CA ILE A 134 6.12 -13.12 -3.49
C ILE A 134 7.61 -13.18 -3.15
N LEU A 135 8.39 -14.00 -3.85
CA LEU A 135 9.82 -14.12 -3.57
C LEU A 135 10.60 -12.86 -3.93
N SER A 136 10.23 -12.19 -5.03
CA SER A 136 10.86 -10.93 -5.42
C SER A 136 10.57 -9.81 -4.42
N ALA A 137 9.36 -9.73 -3.88
CA ALA A 137 9.02 -8.77 -2.84
C ALA A 137 9.73 -9.09 -1.51
N ALA A 138 9.79 -10.38 -1.13
CA ALA A 138 10.44 -10.80 0.11
C ALA A 138 11.92 -10.42 0.19
N PHE A 139 12.62 -10.41 -0.94
CA PHE A 139 14.05 -10.13 -1.05
C PHE A 139 14.34 -8.96 -2.00
N LEU A 140 13.42 -8.00 -2.07
CA LEU A 140 13.53 -6.89 -3.02
C LEU A 140 14.76 -6.02 -2.74
N SER A 141 15.47 -5.67 -3.79
CA SER A 141 16.74 -4.96 -3.83
C SER A 141 17.95 -5.91 -3.82
N HIS A 142 19.14 -5.33 -3.97
CA HIS A 142 20.41 -6.07 -3.86
C HIS A 142 20.89 -6.08 -2.41
N GLY A 143 21.78 -7.00 -2.06
CA GLY A 143 22.23 -7.24 -0.69
C GLY A 143 21.34 -8.25 0.06
N ASP A 144 21.40 -8.24 1.37
CA ASP A 144 20.75 -9.25 2.24
C ASP A 144 19.39 -8.75 2.78
N THR A 145 18.56 -8.14 1.93
CA THR A 145 17.24 -7.66 2.32
C THR A 145 16.27 -8.78 2.66
N LYS A 146 15.41 -8.56 3.64
CA LYS A 146 14.30 -9.44 4.02
C LYS A 146 13.13 -8.58 4.47
N HIS A 147 12.15 -8.43 3.60
CA HIS A 147 10.99 -7.60 3.89
C HIS A 147 9.87 -8.39 4.58
N ILE A 148 9.08 -7.70 5.39
CA ILE A 148 7.87 -8.25 5.99
C ILE A 148 6.78 -8.31 4.93
N LEU A 149 6.18 -9.49 4.75
CA LEU A 149 5.05 -9.70 3.85
C LEU A 149 3.80 -10.03 4.66
N LEU A 150 2.70 -9.33 4.39
CA LEU A 150 1.37 -9.64 4.88
C LEU A 150 0.50 -10.06 3.69
N ILE A 151 -0.21 -11.18 3.83
CA ILE A 151 -1.01 -11.77 2.75
C ILE A 151 -2.45 -11.95 3.26
N PRO A 152 -3.34 -10.97 3.04
CA PRO A 152 -4.74 -11.09 3.45
C PRO A 152 -5.44 -12.20 2.65
N CYS A 153 -6.20 -13.05 3.34
CA CYS A 153 -6.97 -14.15 2.75
C CYS A 153 -8.47 -13.81 2.62
N SER A 154 -8.87 -12.63 3.03
CA SER A 154 -10.27 -12.17 3.00
C SER A 154 -10.36 -10.65 2.97
N VAL A 155 -11.53 -10.15 2.54
CA VAL A 155 -11.83 -8.71 2.56
C VAL A 155 -11.71 -8.11 3.97
N ALA A 156 -12.07 -8.87 5.01
CA ALA A 156 -11.91 -8.44 6.40
C ALA A 156 -10.44 -8.30 6.79
N GLU A 157 -9.60 -9.21 6.30
CA GLU A 157 -8.15 -9.14 6.54
C GLU A 157 -7.49 -8.02 5.74
N CYS A 158 -8.00 -7.65 4.55
CA CYS A 158 -7.54 -6.44 3.88
C CYS A 158 -7.68 -5.20 4.77
N PHE A 159 -8.76 -5.11 5.56
CA PHE A 159 -8.96 -4.04 6.52
C PHE A 159 -8.03 -4.15 7.74
N SER A 160 -7.94 -5.31 8.37
CA SER A 160 -7.18 -5.47 9.63
C SER A 160 -5.67 -5.45 9.38
N LEU A 161 -5.18 -6.19 8.37
CA LEU A 161 -3.75 -6.21 8.05
C LEU A 161 -3.23 -4.88 7.51
N ALA A 162 -4.11 -4.02 6.95
CA ALA A 162 -3.74 -2.64 6.65
C ALA A 162 -3.26 -1.89 7.89
N GLN A 163 -3.94 -2.07 9.02
CA GLN A 163 -3.55 -1.44 10.29
C GLN A 163 -2.28 -2.05 10.86
N ASP A 164 -2.18 -3.37 10.81
CA ASP A 164 -1.00 -4.10 11.27
C ASP A 164 0.24 -3.73 10.46
N ALA A 165 0.10 -3.49 9.15
CA ALA A 165 1.20 -3.11 8.27
C ALA A 165 1.90 -1.82 8.74
N PHE A 166 1.15 -0.77 9.06
CA PHE A 166 1.75 0.48 9.58
C PHE A 166 2.37 0.29 10.96
N ASN A 167 1.72 -0.48 11.83
CA ASN A 167 2.26 -0.76 13.16
C ASN A 167 3.57 -1.56 13.09
N LEU A 168 3.63 -2.58 12.21
CA LEU A 168 4.84 -3.36 11.99
C LEU A 168 5.96 -2.53 11.34
N ALA A 169 5.60 -1.69 10.35
CA ALA A 169 6.57 -0.80 9.72
C ALA A 169 7.24 0.12 10.74
N GLU A 170 6.48 0.74 11.62
CA GLU A 170 7.00 1.59 12.69
C GLU A 170 7.73 0.81 13.78
N GLN A 171 7.24 -0.37 14.15
CA GLN A 171 7.88 -1.22 15.17
C GLN A 171 9.25 -1.71 14.73
N PHE A 172 9.38 -2.10 13.46
CA PHE A 172 10.62 -2.68 12.92
C PHE A 172 11.43 -1.69 12.10
N GLN A 173 10.94 -0.46 11.91
CA GLN A 173 11.60 0.60 11.14
C GLN A 173 12.02 0.12 9.75
N THR A 174 11.03 -0.39 8.97
CA THR A 174 11.27 -0.95 7.64
C THR A 174 10.01 -0.89 6.77
N LEU A 175 10.15 -1.20 5.49
CA LEU A 175 8.99 -1.40 4.62
C LEU A 175 8.23 -2.69 4.96
N VAL A 176 6.92 -2.59 4.90
CA VAL A 176 6.01 -3.74 4.95
C VAL A 176 5.26 -3.82 3.63
N PHE A 177 5.25 -5.00 3.03
CA PHE A 177 4.48 -5.29 1.83
C PHE A 177 3.17 -5.98 2.22
N VAL A 178 2.06 -5.46 1.71
CA VAL A 178 0.77 -6.15 1.80
C VAL A 178 0.43 -6.64 0.39
N MET A 179 0.34 -7.95 0.23
CA MET A 179 0.18 -8.61 -1.06
C MET A 179 -1.22 -9.19 -1.17
N SER A 180 -2.05 -8.60 -2.00
CA SER A 180 -3.42 -9.07 -2.25
C SER A 180 -3.68 -9.21 -3.75
N ASP A 181 -4.87 -9.69 -4.12
CA ASP A 181 -5.30 -9.89 -5.50
C ASP A 181 -6.68 -9.29 -5.78
#